data_51dfe443f936e3d3f003000b05f69343
#
_entry.id   51dfe443f936e3d3f003000b05f69343
#
_cell.length_a   1.000
_cell.length_b   1.000
_cell.length_c   1.000
_cell.angle_alpha   90.00
_cell.angle_beta   90.00
_cell.angle_gamma   90.00
#
_symmetry.space_group_name_H-M   'P 1'
#
loop_
_entity.id
_entity.type
_entity.pdbx_description
1 polymer ?
#
loop_
_entity_poly.entity_id
_entity_poly.type
_entity_poly.pdbx_seq_one_letter_code
_entity_poly.pdbx_strand_id
1 'polypeptide(L)'
;PQWLGADDDTTGFACEHPLVSAQWRKYEPIWRVPRMLLTWQIAVAAVLEQRVTGVEARGAWRRLVREHGEPAPGPRDLFVPPTPEQLLAVPSWDWRRYEVDRQRVVTLRELARTAHVLDRAADLIPAAARESLRVLPGVGVWTAAEISARAFGDADSVSFGDYHLARNVTYALTGRENGTDDDM
;
A
#
# COMPACT_ATOMS: atom_id res chain seq x y z
N PRO A 1 -19.78 3.34 -5.03
CA PRO A 1 -18.92 2.20 -5.30
C PRO A 1 -17.88 2.04 -4.19
N GLN A 2 -17.55 0.81 -3.80
CA GLN A 2 -16.61 0.47 -2.70
C GLN A 2 -15.24 1.16 -2.86
N TRP A 3 -14.74 1.21 -4.08
CA TRP A 3 -13.46 1.85 -4.38
C TRP A 3 -13.45 3.39 -4.19
N LEU A 4 -14.60 4.00 -3.91
CA LEU A 4 -14.72 5.39 -3.45
C LEU A 4 -15.07 5.48 -1.95
N GLY A 5 -14.96 4.38 -1.21
CA GLY A 5 -15.23 4.35 0.22
C GLY A 5 -16.72 4.32 0.59
N ALA A 6 -17.59 3.79 -0.29
CA ALA A 6 -19.03 3.71 0.02
C ALA A 6 -19.34 2.81 1.23
N ASP A 7 -18.44 1.90 1.58
CA ASP A 7 -18.57 0.98 2.72
C ASP A 7 -17.79 1.48 3.96
N ASP A 8 -17.16 2.64 3.87
CA ASP A 8 -16.43 3.23 5.00
C ASP A 8 -17.43 3.76 6.03
N ASP A 9 -17.47 3.10 7.17
CA ASP A 9 -18.35 3.47 8.29
C ASP A 9 -17.60 4.37 9.27
N THR A 10 -17.97 5.64 9.25
CA THR A 10 -17.40 6.67 10.12
C THR A 10 -18.18 6.86 11.43
N THR A 11 -19.23 6.06 11.66
CA THR A 11 -20.04 6.19 12.85
C THR A 11 -19.27 5.81 14.11
N GLY A 12 -19.48 6.57 15.17
CA GLY A 12 -18.84 6.30 16.47
C GLY A 12 -17.41 6.79 16.60
N PHE A 13 -16.80 7.38 15.55
CA PHE A 13 -15.48 8.01 15.72
C PHE A 13 -15.60 9.21 16.69
N ALA A 14 -14.81 9.17 17.75
CA ALA A 14 -14.69 10.26 18.71
C ALA A 14 -13.22 10.44 19.09
N CYS A 15 -12.76 11.67 19.09
CA CYS A 15 -11.40 12.00 19.53
C CYS A 15 -11.42 13.32 20.31
N GLU A 16 -10.80 13.29 21.50
CA GLU A 16 -10.72 14.48 22.36
C GLU A 16 -9.62 15.45 21.97
N HIS A 17 -8.64 15.01 21.15
CA HIS A 17 -7.54 15.86 20.73
C HIS A 17 -8.04 17.00 19.82
N PRO A 18 -7.79 18.29 20.18
CA PRO A 18 -8.39 19.43 19.48
C PRO A 18 -8.11 19.50 17.99
N LEU A 19 -6.87 19.19 17.58
CA LEU A 19 -6.48 19.16 16.17
C LEU A 19 -7.25 18.08 15.41
N VAL A 20 -7.29 16.86 15.95
CA VAL A 20 -7.97 15.74 15.29
C VAL A 20 -9.46 16.01 15.18
N SER A 21 -10.10 16.46 16.26
CA SER A 21 -11.53 16.83 16.26
C SER A 21 -11.85 17.94 15.26
N ALA A 22 -10.96 18.93 15.11
CA ALA A 22 -11.16 20.02 14.14
C ALA A 22 -11.04 19.50 12.69
N GLN A 23 -10.05 18.67 12.41
CA GLN A 23 -9.89 18.06 11.08
C GLN A 23 -11.01 17.09 10.77
N TRP A 24 -11.42 16.26 11.74
CA TRP A 24 -12.55 15.35 11.59
C TRP A 24 -13.83 16.09 11.18
N ARG A 25 -14.25 17.11 11.91
CA ARG A 25 -15.44 17.92 11.58
C ARG A 25 -15.39 18.53 10.18
N LYS A 26 -14.18 18.86 9.71
CA LYS A 26 -13.98 19.45 8.38
C LYS A 26 -14.07 18.43 7.24
N TYR A 27 -13.49 17.25 7.43
CA TYR A 27 -13.28 16.29 6.35
C TYR A 27 -14.25 15.10 6.37
N GLU A 28 -14.83 14.74 7.52
CA GLU A 28 -15.77 13.64 7.64
C GLU A 28 -16.90 13.68 6.60
N PRO A 29 -17.53 14.81 6.26
CA PRO A 29 -18.59 14.84 5.26
C PRO A 29 -18.17 14.48 3.85
N ILE A 30 -16.87 14.59 3.52
CA ILE A 30 -16.36 14.50 2.15
C ILE A 30 -15.27 13.46 1.95
N TRP A 31 -14.63 12.99 3.02
CA TRP A 31 -13.52 12.04 2.95
C TRP A 31 -13.95 10.65 3.40
N ARG A 32 -13.51 9.65 2.66
CA ARG A 32 -13.77 8.24 2.92
C ARG A 32 -12.53 7.42 2.62
N VAL A 33 -12.34 6.33 3.35
CA VAL A 33 -11.26 5.38 3.09
C VAL A 33 -11.67 4.47 1.93
N PRO A 34 -10.95 4.48 0.80
CA PRO A 34 -11.29 3.64 -0.34
C PRO A 34 -10.97 2.17 -0.09
N ARG A 35 -11.79 1.27 -0.66
CA ARG A 35 -11.53 -0.17 -0.69
C ARG A 35 -11.38 -0.62 -2.14
N MET A 36 -10.14 -0.67 -2.63
CA MET A 36 -9.87 -0.85 -4.05
C MET A 36 -9.98 -2.30 -4.51
N LEU A 37 -9.72 -3.28 -3.64
CA LEU A 37 -9.69 -4.73 -3.94
C LEU A 37 -8.73 -5.15 -5.06
N LEU A 38 -7.81 -4.26 -5.45
CA LEU A 38 -6.73 -4.53 -6.41
C LEU A 38 -5.50 -5.05 -5.66
N THR A 39 -5.67 -6.14 -4.91
CA THR A 39 -4.70 -6.60 -3.92
C THR A 39 -3.33 -6.88 -4.52
N TRP A 40 -3.30 -7.57 -5.68
CA TRP A 40 -2.05 -7.86 -6.38
C TRP A 40 -1.30 -6.59 -6.80
N GLN A 41 -1.98 -5.67 -7.48
CA GLN A 41 -1.38 -4.44 -8.00
C GLN A 41 -0.86 -3.57 -6.85
N ILE A 42 -1.64 -3.46 -5.78
CA ILE A 42 -1.27 -2.71 -4.58
C ILE A 42 -0.07 -3.35 -3.87
N ALA A 43 -0.04 -4.69 -3.76
CA ALA A 43 1.08 -5.40 -3.15
C ALA A 43 2.38 -5.20 -3.93
N VAL A 44 2.34 -5.29 -5.26
CA VAL A 44 3.50 -5.00 -6.12
C VAL A 44 3.97 -3.56 -5.92
N ALA A 45 3.07 -2.58 -5.92
CA ALA A 45 3.41 -1.18 -5.70
C ALA A 45 4.04 -0.97 -4.31
N ALA A 46 3.45 -1.52 -3.25
CA ALA A 46 3.96 -1.40 -1.89
C ALA A 46 5.38 -2.01 -1.72
N VAL A 47 5.67 -3.14 -2.39
CA VAL A 47 7.03 -3.70 -2.37
C VAL A 47 8.00 -2.82 -3.15
N LEU A 48 7.60 -2.22 -4.26
CA LEU A 48 8.46 -1.28 -5.00
C LEU A 48 8.76 -0.01 -4.20
N GLU A 49 7.89 0.38 -3.27
CA GLU A 49 8.05 1.53 -2.37
C GLU A 49 8.99 1.26 -1.18
N GLN A 50 9.40 0.01 -0.93
CA GLN A 50 10.25 -0.33 0.21
C GLN A 50 11.61 0.37 0.13
N ARG A 51 11.93 1.19 1.15
CA ARG A 51 13.24 1.84 1.35
C ARG A 51 13.74 2.71 0.20
N VAL A 52 12.85 3.27 -0.58
CA VAL A 52 13.19 4.18 -1.69
C VAL A 52 12.26 5.37 -1.69
N THR A 53 12.62 6.38 -2.46
CA THR A 53 11.75 7.53 -2.66
C THR A 53 10.54 7.17 -3.53
N GLY A 54 9.44 7.88 -3.34
CA GLY A 54 8.26 7.71 -4.19
C GLY A 54 8.52 7.98 -5.69
N VAL A 55 9.55 8.76 -6.02
CA VAL A 55 9.95 9.00 -7.42
C VAL A 55 10.57 7.73 -8.02
N GLU A 56 11.49 7.10 -7.30
CA GLU A 56 12.13 5.84 -7.70
C GLU A 56 11.11 4.72 -7.84
N ALA A 57 10.25 4.54 -6.84
CA ALA A 57 9.19 3.52 -6.86
C ALA A 57 8.26 3.68 -8.06
N ARG A 58 7.78 4.91 -8.31
CA ARG A 58 6.93 5.20 -9.48
C ARG A 58 7.68 5.04 -10.80
N GLY A 59 8.99 5.30 -10.83
CA GLY A 59 9.84 5.04 -11.99
C GLY A 59 9.89 3.56 -12.31
N ALA A 60 10.17 2.71 -11.33
CA ALA A 60 10.19 1.25 -11.45
C ALA A 60 8.82 0.70 -11.89
N TRP A 61 7.74 1.14 -11.25
CA TRP A 61 6.37 0.76 -11.60
C TRP A 61 6.03 1.06 -13.06
N ARG A 62 6.32 2.29 -13.55
CA ARG A 62 6.02 2.67 -14.94
C ARG A 62 6.76 1.82 -15.96
N ARG A 63 8.04 1.50 -15.70
CA ARG A 63 8.83 0.64 -16.58
C ARG A 63 8.30 -0.78 -16.60
N LEU A 64 8.04 -1.35 -15.40
CA LEU A 64 7.46 -2.68 -15.25
C LEU A 64 6.13 -2.81 -16.02
N VAL A 65 5.21 -1.87 -15.80
CA VAL A 65 3.88 -1.92 -16.41
C VAL A 65 3.92 -1.71 -17.93
N ARG A 66 4.78 -0.81 -18.42
CA ARG A 66 4.90 -0.56 -19.87
C ARG A 66 5.56 -1.70 -20.65
N GLU A 67 6.51 -2.38 -20.03
CA GLU A 67 7.32 -3.40 -20.72
C GLU A 67 6.78 -4.82 -20.54
N HIS A 68 6.07 -5.09 -19.45
CA HIS A 68 5.56 -6.42 -19.10
C HIS A 68 4.06 -6.49 -18.86
N GLY A 69 3.37 -5.35 -18.85
CA GLY A 69 1.92 -5.29 -18.79
C GLY A 69 1.25 -5.38 -20.14
N GLU A 70 -0.07 -5.41 -20.16
CA GLU A 70 -0.88 -5.47 -21.37
C GLU A 70 -1.53 -4.11 -21.67
N PRO A 71 -1.74 -3.76 -22.96
CA PRO A 71 -2.51 -2.56 -23.29
C PRO A 71 -3.90 -2.59 -22.65
N ALA A 72 -4.25 -1.54 -21.92
CA ALA A 72 -5.58 -1.40 -21.35
C ALA A 72 -6.59 -0.92 -22.42
N PRO A 73 -7.88 -1.27 -22.30
CA PRO A 73 -8.90 -0.66 -23.11
C PRO A 73 -8.99 0.84 -22.84
N GLY A 74 -9.08 1.65 -23.90
CA GLY A 74 -9.17 3.11 -23.78
C GLY A 74 -7.98 3.86 -24.40
N PRO A 75 -7.47 4.93 -23.77
CA PRO A 75 -6.34 5.70 -24.29
C PRO A 75 -5.09 4.82 -24.53
N ARG A 76 -4.37 5.09 -25.64
CA ARG A 76 -3.24 4.24 -26.12
C ARG A 76 -2.07 4.10 -25.15
N ASP A 77 -1.97 4.97 -24.16
CA ASP A 77 -0.84 5.00 -23.22
C ASP A 77 -1.16 4.36 -21.87
N LEU A 78 -2.29 3.67 -21.75
CA LEU A 78 -2.68 2.96 -20.55
C LEU A 78 -2.36 1.47 -20.68
N PHE A 79 -1.84 0.90 -19.59
CA PHE A 79 -1.47 -0.50 -19.49
C PHE A 79 -2.05 -1.11 -18.23
N VAL A 80 -2.46 -2.37 -18.32
CA VAL A 80 -2.78 -3.21 -17.15
C VAL A 80 -1.47 -3.74 -16.58
N PRO A 81 -1.25 -3.68 -15.27
CA PRO A 81 -0.05 -4.24 -14.65
C PRO A 81 0.10 -5.73 -14.94
N PRO A 82 1.36 -6.25 -14.99
CA PRO A 82 1.60 -7.67 -15.26
C PRO A 82 0.95 -8.57 -14.21
N THR A 83 0.44 -9.70 -14.66
CA THR A 83 -0.07 -10.76 -13.77
C THR A 83 1.07 -11.37 -12.94
N PRO A 84 0.77 -12.19 -11.89
CA PRO A 84 1.80 -12.91 -11.17
C PRO A 84 2.71 -13.75 -12.09
N GLU A 85 2.15 -14.44 -13.07
CA GLU A 85 2.89 -15.26 -14.03
C GLU A 85 3.80 -14.42 -14.93
N GLN A 86 3.28 -13.31 -15.44
CA GLN A 86 4.07 -12.36 -16.25
C GLN A 86 5.20 -11.74 -15.43
N LEU A 87 4.96 -11.41 -14.16
CA LEU A 87 6.01 -10.89 -13.27
C LEU A 87 7.11 -11.91 -13.01
N LEU A 88 6.78 -13.19 -12.84
CA LEU A 88 7.77 -14.25 -12.69
C LEU A 88 8.66 -14.41 -13.93
N ALA A 89 8.12 -14.12 -15.11
CA ALA A 89 8.83 -14.18 -16.37
C ALA A 89 9.76 -12.99 -16.62
N VAL A 90 9.69 -11.92 -15.81
CA VAL A 90 10.54 -10.73 -15.95
C VAL A 90 12.01 -11.11 -15.79
N PRO A 91 12.86 -10.86 -16.81
CA PRO A 91 14.28 -11.18 -16.76
C PRO A 91 15.03 -10.42 -15.66
N SER A 92 16.10 -11.02 -15.13
CA SER A 92 16.86 -10.41 -14.03
C SER A 92 17.54 -9.10 -14.39
N TRP A 93 17.91 -8.92 -15.67
CA TRP A 93 18.52 -7.68 -16.16
C TRP A 93 17.52 -6.53 -16.25
N ASP A 94 16.23 -6.79 -16.45
CA ASP A 94 15.21 -5.75 -16.47
C ASP A 94 15.01 -5.16 -15.09
N TRP A 95 14.97 -5.97 -14.04
CA TRP A 95 14.92 -5.48 -12.67
C TRP A 95 16.07 -4.52 -12.36
N ARG A 96 17.26 -4.82 -12.85
CA ARG A 96 18.42 -3.94 -12.70
C ARG A 96 18.23 -2.61 -13.45
N ARG A 97 17.67 -2.67 -14.65
CA ARG A 97 17.30 -1.50 -15.46
C ARG A 97 16.24 -0.62 -14.79
N TYR A 98 15.33 -1.24 -14.03
CA TYR A 98 14.28 -0.54 -13.28
C TYR A 98 14.77 -0.02 -11.94
N GLU A 99 16.02 -0.24 -11.59
CA GLU A 99 16.62 0.18 -10.32
C GLU A 99 15.95 -0.50 -9.10
N VAL A 100 15.44 -1.72 -9.30
CA VAL A 100 14.88 -2.54 -8.23
C VAL A 100 15.97 -3.45 -7.68
N ASP A 101 16.28 -3.29 -6.41
CA ASP A 101 17.30 -4.09 -5.73
C ASP A 101 16.88 -5.56 -5.58
N ARG A 102 17.89 -6.39 -5.28
CA ARG A 102 17.72 -7.85 -5.17
C ARG A 102 16.66 -8.24 -4.13
N GLN A 103 16.60 -7.54 -3.00
CA GLN A 103 15.67 -7.90 -1.91
C GLN A 103 14.22 -7.69 -2.35
N ARG A 104 13.92 -6.56 -2.96
CA ARG A 104 12.58 -6.27 -3.51
C ARG A 104 12.21 -7.25 -4.63
N VAL A 105 13.16 -7.61 -5.51
CA VAL A 105 12.92 -8.61 -6.56
C VAL A 105 12.57 -9.98 -5.95
N VAL A 106 13.27 -10.41 -4.91
CA VAL A 106 12.94 -11.67 -4.21
C VAL A 106 11.53 -11.59 -3.63
N THR A 107 11.20 -10.52 -2.93
CA THR A 107 9.86 -10.31 -2.35
C THR A 107 8.78 -10.32 -3.43
N LEU A 108 8.97 -9.59 -4.54
CA LEU A 108 8.01 -9.57 -5.67
C LEU A 108 7.79 -10.96 -6.26
N ARG A 109 8.84 -11.75 -6.41
CA ARG A 109 8.72 -13.13 -6.91
C ARG A 109 8.02 -14.07 -5.92
N GLU A 110 8.25 -13.91 -4.62
CA GLU A 110 7.53 -14.66 -3.60
C GLU A 110 6.04 -14.27 -3.56
N LEU A 111 5.72 -12.99 -3.64
CA LEU A 111 4.35 -12.52 -3.80
C LEU A 111 3.67 -13.15 -5.03
N ALA A 112 4.37 -13.20 -6.16
CA ALA A 112 3.81 -13.79 -7.38
C ALA A 112 3.54 -15.29 -7.24
N ARG A 113 4.44 -16.04 -6.58
CA ARG A 113 4.25 -17.49 -6.30
C ARG A 113 3.11 -17.78 -5.34
N THR A 114 2.83 -16.83 -4.46
CA THR A 114 1.86 -16.94 -3.38
C THR A 114 0.65 -16.00 -3.56
N ALA A 115 0.37 -15.57 -4.80
CA ALA A 115 -0.71 -14.62 -5.10
C ALA A 115 -2.08 -15.04 -4.55
N HIS A 116 -2.34 -16.34 -4.46
CA HIS A 116 -3.55 -16.89 -3.85
C HIS A 116 -3.73 -16.51 -2.36
N VAL A 117 -2.65 -16.14 -1.66
CA VAL A 117 -2.74 -15.60 -0.28
C VAL A 117 -3.34 -14.21 -0.29
N LEU A 118 -2.95 -13.40 -1.28
CA LEU A 118 -3.51 -12.04 -1.47
C LEU A 118 -5.01 -12.12 -1.79
N ASP A 119 -5.41 -13.07 -2.64
CA ASP A 119 -6.82 -13.27 -2.99
C ASP A 119 -7.65 -13.66 -1.77
N ARG A 120 -7.15 -14.60 -0.96
CA ARG A 120 -7.82 -15.02 0.28
C ARG A 120 -7.89 -13.91 1.33
N ALA A 121 -6.88 -13.04 1.39
CA ALA A 121 -6.89 -11.91 2.31
C ALA A 121 -8.04 -10.93 2.02
N ALA A 122 -8.47 -10.81 0.76
CA ALA A 122 -9.57 -9.95 0.37
C ALA A 122 -10.94 -10.36 0.96
N ASP A 123 -11.08 -11.63 1.36
CA ASP A 123 -12.31 -12.17 1.98
C ASP A 123 -12.33 -12.01 3.51
N LEU A 124 -11.24 -11.54 4.11
CA LEU A 124 -11.11 -11.35 5.56
C LEU A 124 -11.52 -9.93 5.96
N ILE A 125 -11.82 -9.76 7.26
CA ILE A 125 -11.90 -8.41 7.83
C ILE A 125 -10.52 -7.73 7.78
N PRO A 126 -10.44 -6.39 7.63
CA PRO A 126 -9.18 -5.70 7.35
C PRO A 126 -8.02 -6.04 8.30
N ALA A 127 -8.28 -6.09 9.61
CA ALA A 127 -7.24 -6.43 10.60
C ALA A 127 -6.70 -7.86 10.41
N ALA A 128 -7.56 -8.85 10.16
CA ALA A 128 -7.14 -10.23 9.89
C ALA A 128 -6.43 -10.36 8.54
N ALA A 129 -6.88 -9.60 7.53
CA ALA A 129 -6.21 -9.51 6.24
C ALA A 129 -4.77 -9.00 6.40
N ARG A 130 -4.57 -7.89 7.12
CA ARG A 130 -3.26 -7.32 7.42
C ARG A 130 -2.32 -8.32 8.10
N GLU A 131 -2.79 -9.04 9.10
CA GLU A 131 -1.98 -10.08 9.76
C GLU A 131 -1.66 -11.25 8.82
N SER A 132 -2.60 -11.69 7.98
CA SER A 132 -2.37 -12.76 7.02
C SER A 132 -1.30 -12.41 5.98
N LEU A 133 -1.15 -11.14 5.61
CA LEU A 133 -0.12 -10.69 4.68
C LEU A 133 1.30 -10.79 5.27
N ARG A 134 1.45 -10.70 6.58
CA ARG A 134 2.75 -10.72 7.26
C ARG A 134 3.43 -12.10 7.23
N VAL A 135 2.72 -13.16 6.86
CA VAL A 135 3.33 -14.48 6.66
C VAL A 135 4.12 -14.56 5.34
N LEU A 136 3.92 -13.60 4.45
CA LEU A 136 4.59 -13.56 3.15
C LEU A 136 6.05 -13.07 3.31
N PRO A 137 7.04 -13.78 2.75
CA PRO A 137 8.43 -13.38 2.83
C PRO A 137 8.66 -11.97 2.27
N GLY A 138 9.26 -11.08 3.07
CA GLY A 138 9.53 -9.69 2.70
C GLY A 138 8.36 -8.73 2.87
N VAL A 139 7.21 -9.19 3.37
CA VAL A 139 6.08 -8.36 3.75
C VAL A 139 6.12 -8.13 5.27
N GLY A 140 6.73 -7.03 5.68
CA GLY A 140 6.79 -6.59 7.07
C GLY A 140 5.56 -5.77 7.49
N VAL A 141 5.60 -5.22 8.70
CA VAL A 141 4.52 -4.41 9.28
C VAL A 141 4.12 -3.26 8.34
N TRP A 142 5.11 -2.47 7.88
CA TRP A 142 4.88 -1.35 6.98
C TRP A 142 4.20 -1.78 5.68
N THR A 143 4.74 -2.80 5.01
CA THR A 143 4.20 -3.25 3.71
C THR A 143 2.80 -3.84 3.85
N ALA A 144 2.54 -4.60 4.92
CA ALA A 144 1.22 -5.14 5.20
C ALA A 144 0.20 -4.03 5.46
N ALA A 145 0.61 -2.97 6.19
CA ALA A 145 -0.22 -1.80 6.46
C ALA A 145 -0.56 -1.05 5.17
N GLU A 146 0.43 -0.78 4.32
CA GLU A 146 0.24 -0.10 3.03
C GLU A 146 -0.71 -0.87 2.09
N ILE A 147 -0.61 -2.21 2.08
CA ILE A 147 -1.54 -3.05 1.32
C ILE A 147 -2.93 -2.99 1.93
N SER A 148 -3.05 -3.17 3.25
CA SER A 148 -4.33 -3.25 3.96
C SER A 148 -5.13 -1.96 3.84
N ALA A 149 -4.49 -0.81 4.05
CA ALA A 149 -5.12 0.50 3.93
C ALA A 149 -5.74 0.71 2.54
N ARG A 150 -5.00 0.39 1.49
CA ARG A 150 -5.42 0.69 0.09
C ARG A 150 -6.30 -0.40 -0.50
N ALA A 151 -6.00 -1.68 -0.26
CA ALA A 151 -6.75 -2.79 -0.84
C ALA A 151 -8.04 -3.08 -0.10
N PHE A 152 -8.00 -3.07 1.23
CA PHE A 152 -9.11 -3.53 2.06
C PHE A 152 -9.89 -2.40 2.75
N GLY A 153 -9.43 -1.14 2.63
CA GLY A 153 -10.05 -0.01 3.31
C GLY A 153 -9.85 -0.06 4.83
N ASP A 154 -8.68 -0.54 5.27
CA ASP A 154 -8.33 -0.64 6.68
C ASP A 154 -7.96 0.74 7.23
N ALA A 155 -8.96 1.44 7.80
CA ALA A 155 -8.78 2.77 8.37
C ALA A 155 -7.84 2.78 9.59
N ASP A 156 -7.69 1.64 10.27
CA ASP A 156 -6.84 1.48 11.45
C ASP A 156 -5.43 0.98 11.09
N SER A 157 -5.11 0.94 9.80
CA SER A 157 -3.80 0.50 9.33
C SER A 157 -2.77 1.60 9.47
N VAL A 158 -1.85 1.44 10.42
CA VAL A 158 -0.74 2.37 10.66
C VAL A 158 0.55 1.80 10.07
N SER A 159 1.21 2.59 9.22
CA SER A 159 2.47 2.21 8.55
C SER A 159 3.67 2.40 9.47
N PHE A 160 3.75 1.61 10.55
CA PHE A 160 4.90 1.63 11.46
C PHE A 160 6.20 1.34 10.71
N GLY A 161 7.27 2.06 11.05
CA GLY A 161 8.56 2.01 10.36
C GLY A 161 8.62 2.93 9.13
N ASP A 162 7.60 3.75 8.87
CA ASP A 162 7.68 4.78 7.84
C ASP A 162 8.66 5.88 8.22
N TYR A 163 9.43 6.35 7.24
CA TYR A 163 10.49 7.33 7.47
C TYR A 163 10.00 8.69 7.99
N HIS A 164 8.79 9.08 7.65
CA HIS A 164 8.23 10.39 7.98
C HIS A 164 7.06 10.36 8.96
N LEU A 165 6.32 9.25 9.00
CA LEU A 165 5.02 9.19 9.66
C LEU A 165 5.10 9.51 11.14
N ALA A 166 5.91 8.78 11.89
CA ALA A 166 6.03 8.95 13.34
C ALA A 166 6.40 10.40 13.73
N ARG A 167 7.40 10.96 13.07
CA ARG A 167 7.81 12.35 13.31
C ARG A 167 6.69 13.34 13.01
N ASN A 168 5.99 13.16 11.89
CA ASN A 168 4.94 14.08 11.47
C ASN A 168 3.72 14.00 12.40
N VAL A 169 3.31 12.80 12.79
CA VAL A 169 2.19 12.59 13.71
C VAL A 169 2.52 13.14 15.10
N THR A 170 3.68 12.80 15.65
CA THR A 170 4.09 13.29 16.96
C THR A 170 4.18 14.83 16.98
N TYR A 171 4.77 15.43 15.94
CA TYR A 171 4.82 16.89 15.83
C TYR A 171 3.43 17.51 15.74
N ALA A 172 2.56 16.96 14.91
CA ALA A 172 1.20 17.48 14.73
C ALA A 172 0.37 17.41 16.02
N LEU A 173 0.52 16.33 16.80
CA LEU A 173 -0.29 16.11 18.00
C LEU A 173 0.30 16.78 19.26
N THR A 174 1.63 16.91 19.36
CA THR A 174 2.29 17.35 20.59
C THR A 174 3.20 18.56 20.44
N GLY A 175 3.50 18.98 19.21
CA GLY A 175 4.51 20.00 18.90
C GLY A 175 5.97 19.53 19.09
N ARG A 176 6.19 18.26 19.43
CA ARG A 176 7.52 17.68 19.71
C ARG A 176 8.17 17.18 18.42
N GLU A 177 9.38 17.60 18.14
CA GLU A 177 10.18 17.12 17.00
C GLU A 177 10.77 15.72 17.29
N ASN A 178 11.14 15.00 16.24
CA ASN A 178 11.84 13.71 16.32
C ASN A 178 11.06 12.59 17.05
N GLY A 179 9.74 12.52 16.87
CA GLY A 179 8.94 11.40 17.36
C GLY A 179 9.30 10.06 16.70
N THR A 180 9.14 9.00 17.47
CA THR A 180 9.35 7.60 17.07
C THR A 180 8.01 6.88 16.94
N ASP A 181 8.02 5.64 16.44
CA ASP A 181 6.81 4.80 16.37
C ASP A 181 6.18 4.58 17.75
N ASP A 182 6.99 4.53 18.82
CA ASP A 182 6.51 4.39 20.20
C ASP A 182 5.86 5.68 20.76
N ASP A 183 6.11 6.81 20.12
CA ASP A 183 5.51 8.11 20.47
C ASP A 183 4.18 8.38 19.73
N MET A 184 3.88 7.59 18.71
CA MET A 184 2.74 7.75 17.82
C MET A 184 1.55 6.89 18.23
#